data_0e2f0456ddadeb07950b7efd592ee24e
#
_entry.id   0e2f0456ddadeb07950b7efd592ee24e
#
_cell.length_a   1.000
_cell.length_b   1.000
_cell.length_c   1.000
_cell.angle_alpha   90.00
_cell.angle_beta   90.00
_cell.angle_gamma   90.00
#
_symmetry.space_group_name_H-M   'P 1'
#
loop_
_entity.id
_entity.type
_entity.pdbx_description
1 polymer ?
#
loop_
_entity_poly.entity_id
_entity_poly.type
_entity_poly.pdbx_seq_one_letter_code
_entity_poly.pdbx_strand_id
1 'polypeptide(L)'
;TWSLVGSEMCIRDSISRRALRVAKVLRPWRSVSSDLSKMFTDERMQLAMSFQTKYLGMSPFQAPSLFTILAYLEYEHGVFHVEGGLGTITQKMANIARELGVKIILNETVNEFVFEGKKVIGARTDSGTYTADKFVMNADFATGMKGLIPDKLRKKWSNKKLDQKSYSCSTYMLYLGIDKLYDTPHHQIYAAKDYQKNLKEVTENRVTWDDPSIYVQNACVTDPTMAPEGHSTIYVLVPAS
;
A
#
# COMPACT_ATOMS: atom_id res chain seq x y z
N THR A 1 1.77 3.71 -4.29
CA THR A 1 0.75 2.66 -4.26
C THR A 1 0.86 1.78 -5.49
N TRP A 2 1.49 0.63 -5.35
CA TRP A 2 1.48 -0.40 -6.38
C TRP A 2 0.06 -0.98 -6.44
N SER A 3 -0.72 -0.55 -7.41
CA SER A 3 -2.02 -1.13 -7.69
C SER A 3 -1.83 -2.58 -8.15
N LEU A 4 -2.50 -3.53 -7.50
CA LEU A 4 -2.53 -4.97 -7.82
C LEU A 4 -3.10 -5.32 -9.22
N VAL A 5 -3.13 -4.38 -10.16
CA VAL A 5 -3.51 -4.63 -11.56
C VAL A 5 -2.48 -5.52 -12.28
N GLY A 6 -1.27 -5.69 -11.71
CA GLY A 6 -0.23 -6.57 -12.26
C GLY A 6 -0.48 -8.07 -12.08
N SER A 7 -1.35 -8.50 -11.16
CA SER A 7 -1.53 -9.93 -10.87
C SER A 7 -2.26 -10.70 -11.97
N GLU A 8 -3.15 -10.07 -12.71
CA GLU A 8 -3.84 -10.73 -13.84
C GLU A 8 -2.94 -10.91 -15.08
N MET A 9 -1.93 -10.04 -15.26
CA MET A 9 -1.03 -10.13 -16.41
C MET A 9 0.05 -11.21 -16.24
N CYS A 10 0.52 -11.45 -15.01
CA CYS A 10 1.51 -12.49 -14.73
C CYS A 10 0.95 -13.92 -14.77
N ILE A 11 -0.35 -14.11 -14.58
CA ILE A 11 -0.98 -15.45 -14.56
C ILE A 11 -1.25 -15.97 -15.98
N ARG A 12 -1.36 -15.11 -16.98
CA ARG A 12 -1.83 -15.50 -18.32
C ARG A 12 -0.75 -16.05 -19.24
N ASP A 13 0.53 -15.82 -18.98
CA ASP A 13 1.59 -16.09 -19.97
C ASP A 13 2.53 -17.26 -19.67
N SER A 14 2.38 -17.99 -18.59
CA SER A 14 3.22 -19.17 -18.38
C SER A 14 2.61 -20.26 -17.50
N ILE A 15 1.61 -20.96 -17.99
CA ILE A 15 1.36 -22.33 -17.54
C ILE A 15 2.46 -23.21 -18.15
N SER A 16 3.70 -22.96 -17.76
CA SER A 16 4.81 -23.86 -18.06
C SER A 16 4.85 -24.96 -16.99
N ARG A 17 5.39 -26.14 -17.32
CA ARG A 17 5.64 -27.21 -16.33
C ARG A 17 6.44 -26.75 -15.11
N ARG A 18 7.18 -25.63 -15.24
CA ARG A 18 7.89 -24.96 -14.14
C ARG A 18 6.92 -24.23 -13.19
N ALA A 19 5.88 -23.57 -13.71
CA ALA A 19 4.86 -22.90 -12.88
C ALA A 19 4.08 -23.89 -12.00
N LEU A 20 3.80 -25.11 -12.49
CA LEU A 20 3.17 -26.17 -11.71
C LEU A 20 4.07 -26.67 -10.56
N ARG A 21 5.38 -26.73 -10.75
CA ARG A 21 6.33 -27.07 -9.67
C ARG A 21 6.40 -25.95 -8.62
N VAL A 22 6.44 -24.71 -9.07
CA VAL A 22 6.44 -23.53 -8.19
C VAL A 22 5.11 -23.43 -7.43
N ALA A 23 3.97 -23.69 -8.07
CA ALA A 23 2.66 -23.68 -7.41
C ALA A 23 2.57 -24.67 -6.24
N LYS A 24 3.22 -25.84 -6.33
CA LYS A 24 3.28 -26.81 -5.22
C LYS A 24 4.04 -26.28 -4.00
N VAL A 25 5.06 -25.45 -4.21
CA VAL A 25 5.83 -24.80 -3.15
C VAL A 25 5.07 -23.60 -2.58
N LEU A 26 4.51 -22.77 -3.45
CA LEU A 26 3.83 -21.53 -3.07
C LEU A 26 2.41 -21.72 -2.53
N ARG A 27 1.79 -22.89 -2.78
CA ARG A 27 0.46 -23.28 -2.27
C ARG A 27 -0.59 -22.16 -2.36
N PRO A 28 -0.84 -21.57 -3.54
CA PRO A 28 -1.70 -20.39 -3.69
C PRO A 28 -3.16 -20.62 -3.29
N TRP A 29 -3.57 -21.89 -3.14
CA TRP A 29 -4.91 -22.30 -2.67
C TRP A 29 -5.05 -22.35 -1.15
N ARG A 30 -4.00 -22.05 -0.39
CA ARG A 30 -4.01 -21.99 1.07
C ARG A 30 -3.83 -20.56 1.52
N SER A 31 -4.37 -20.24 2.70
CA SER A 31 -4.11 -18.96 3.32
C SER A 31 -2.78 -18.96 4.10
N VAL A 32 -2.22 -17.77 4.30
CA VAL A 32 -1.05 -17.56 5.17
C VAL A 32 -1.30 -18.14 6.55
N SER A 33 -2.42 -17.83 7.18
CA SER A 33 -2.79 -18.36 8.51
C SER A 33 -2.85 -19.89 8.54
N SER A 34 -3.42 -20.51 7.49
CA SER A 34 -3.52 -21.96 7.38
C SER A 34 -2.16 -22.67 7.26
N ASP A 35 -1.16 -22.04 6.67
CA ASP A 35 0.18 -22.61 6.58
C ASP A 35 0.98 -22.35 7.86
N LEU A 36 0.86 -21.16 8.44
CA LEU A 36 1.53 -20.82 9.69
C LEU A 36 1.05 -21.67 10.87
N SER A 37 -0.25 -21.99 10.95
CA SER A 37 -0.79 -22.87 12.00
C SER A 37 -0.26 -24.30 11.95
N LYS A 38 0.32 -24.73 10.83
CA LYS A 38 1.01 -26.02 10.70
C LYS A 38 2.49 -25.97 11.06
N MET A 39 3.08 -24.77 10.97
CA MET A 39 4.50 -24.54 11.27
C MET A 39 4.72 -24.19 12.74
N PHE A 40 3.80 -23.46 13.33
CA PHE A 40 3.90 -22.93 14.69
C PHE A 40 2.69 -23.33 15.51
N THR A 41 2.91 -23.85 16.72
CA THR A 41 1.87 -24.15 17.71
C THR A 41 1.51 -22.93 18.55
N ASP A 42 2.45 -22.01 18.76
CA ASP A 42 2.23 -20.76 19.50
C ASP A 42 1.52 -19.75 18.62
N GLU A 43 0.32 -19.30 19.04
CA GLU A 43 -0.50 -18.32 18.32
C GLU A 43 0.19 -16.97 18.15
N ARG A 44 1.04 -16.57 19.10
CA ARG A 44 1.81 -15.32 19.02
C ARG A 44 2.82 -15.38 17.88
N MET A 45 3.44 -16.55 17.64
CA MET A 45 4.32 -16.75 16.50
C MET A 45 3.55 -16.72 15.18
N GLN A 46 2.37 -17.34 15.13
CA GLN A 46 1.50 -17.26 13.96
C GLN A 46 1.11 -15.83 13.66
N LEU A 47 0.76 -15.04 14.68
CA LEU A 47 0.44 -13.63 14.56
C LEU A 47 1.63 -12.83 14.01
N ALA A 48 2.81 -12.96 14.64
CA ALA A 48 4.02 -12.24 14.24
C ALA A 48 4.42 -12.52 12.80
N MET A 49 4.39 -13.79 12.37
CA MET A 49 4.76 -14.20 11.00
C MET A 49 3.67 -13.93 9.95
N SER A 50 2.45 -13.60 10.36
CA SER A 50 1.35 -13.24 9.46
C SER A 50 1.20 -11.74 9.26
N PHE A 51 1.85 -10.94 10.10
CA PHE A 51 1.64 -9.50 10.17
C PHE A 51 1.92 -8.78 8.85
N GLN A 52 2.89 -9.27 8.08
CA GLN A 52 3.31 -8.70 6.81
C GLN A 52 2.19 -8.64 5.76
N THR A 53 1.15 -9.47 5.88
CA THR A 53 -0.01 -9.40 4.98
C THR A 53 -0.76 -8.06 5.09
N LYS A 54 -0.64 -7.35 6.24
CA LYS A 54 -1.22 -6.03 6.44
C LYS A 54 -0.60 -4.96 5.53
N TYR A 55 0.66 -5.11 5.13
CA TYR A 55 1.30 -4.20 4.15
C TYR A 55 0.57 -4.21 2.80
N LEU A 56 -0.12 -5.30 2.50
CA LEU A 56 -0.93 -5.47 1.29
C LEU A 56 -2.39 -5.10 1.51
N GLY A 57 -2.77 -4.67 2.72
CA GLY A 57 -4.17 -4.43 3.09
C GLY A 57 -5.02 -5.71 3.08
N MET A 58 -4.42 -6.88 3.33
CA MET A 58 -5.09 -8.19 3.28
C MET A 58 -5.12 -8.85 4.64
N SER A 59 -6.20 -9.58 4.93
CA SER A 59 -6.26 -10.47 6.09
C SER A 59 -5.41 -11.73 5.85
N PRO A 60 -4.58 -12.19 6.81
CA PRO A 60 -3.80 -13.43 6.68
C PRO A 60 -4.69 -14.67 6.55
N PHE A 61 -5.95 -14.58 6.94
CA PHE A 61 -6.92 -15.68 6.79
C PHE A 61 -7.41 -15.83 5.35
N GLN A 62 -7.27 -14.80 4.53
CA GLN A 62 -7.69 -14.76 3.12
C GLN A 62 -6.49 -14.64 2.17
N ALA A 63 -5.41 -14.03 2.61
CA ALA A 63 -4.20 -13.84 1.81
C ALA A 63 -3.61 -15.20 1.39
N PRO A 64 -3.31 -15.42 0.10
CA PRO A 64 -2.63 -16.63 -0.37
C PRO A 64 -1.32 -16.89 0.37
N SER A 65 -1.02 -18.15 0.65
CA SER A 65 0.18 -18.60 1.39
C SER A 65 1.49 -18.10 0.76
N LEU A 66 1.50 -17.80 -0.53
CA LEU A 66 2.63 -17.16 -1.21
C LEU A 66 3.16 -15.92 -0.46
N PHE A 67 2.29 -15.17 0.20
CA PHE A 67 2.68 -13.95 0.90
C PHE A 67 3.47 -14.17 2.19
N THR A 68 3.68 -15.41 2.62
CA THR A 68 4.68 -15.75 3.66
C THR A 68 6.10 -15.38 3.23
N ILE A 69 6.35 -15.21 1.92
CA ILE A 69 7.63 -14.71 1.39
C ILE A 69 7.99 -13.33 1.96
N LEU A 70 7.03 -12.51 2.36
CA LEU A 70 7.31 -11.18 2.93
C LEU A 70 8.06 -11.29 4.24
N ALA A 71 7.66 -12.21 5.13
CA ALA A 71 8.39 -12.47 6.37
C ALA A 71 9.82 -12.96 6.08
N TYR A 72 9.97 -13.87 5.11
CA TYR A 72 11.30 -14.31 4.67
C TYR A 72 12.18 -13.16 4.19
N LEU A 73 11.64 -12.27 3.36
CA LEU A 73 12.40 -11.12 2.84
C LEU A 73 12.85 -10.17 3.96
N GLU A 74 12.01 -9.93 4.96
CA GLU A 74 12.37 -9.11 6.12
C GLU A 74 13.50 -9.73 6.94
N TYR A 75 13.43 -11.03 7.22
CA TYR A 75 14.44 -11.72 8.03
C TYR A 75 15.75 -11.95 7.28
N GLU A 76 15.70 -12.24 5.97
CA GLU A 76 16.89 -12.50 5.15
C GLU A 76 17.63 -11.22 4.75
N HIS A 77 16.89 -10.18 4.38
CA HIS A 77 17.45 -8.95 3.81
C HIS A 77 17.39 -7.74 4.76
N GLY A 78 16.64 -7.83 5.84
CA GLY A 78 16.44 -6.75 6.80
C GLY A 78 15.41 -5.72 6.33
N VAL A 79 15.10 -4.82 7.25
CA VAL A 79 14.27 -3.63 7.01
C VAL A 79 15.13 -2.40 7.25
N PHE A 80 15.11 -1.45 6.31
CA PHE A 80 15.97 -0.28 6.34
C PHE A 80 15.15 0.99 6.52
N HIS A 81 15.63 1.86 7.40
CA HIS A 81 15.15 3.22 7.53
C HIS A 81 16.00 4.15 6.64
N VAL A 82 15.35 5.14 6.05
CA VAL A 82 16.04 6.18 5.27
C VAL A 82 16.30 7.37 6.18
N GLU A 83 17.54 7.76 6.33
CA GLU A 83 17.92 8.94 7.10
C GLU A 83 17.20 10.19 6.58
N GLY A 84 16.55 10.93 7.47
CA GLY A 84 15.65 12.03 7.14
C GLY A 84 14.27 11.60 6.65
N GLY A 85 13.93 10.30 6.74
CA GLY A 85 12.61 9.74 6.42
C GLY A 85 12.41 9.45 4.92
N LEU A 86 11.28 8.81 4.60
CA LEU A 86 10.93 8.40 3.23
C LEU A 86 10.79 9.58 2.24
N GLY A 87 10.47 10.77 2.74
CA GLY A 87 10.42 11.98 1.92
C GLY A 87 11.74 12.29 1.21
N THR A 88 12.87 11.91 1.81
CA THR A 88 14.21 12.08 1.23
C THR A 88 14.36 11.29 -0.08
N ILE A 89 13.81 10.08 -0.17
CA ILE A 89 13.83 9.29 -1.42
C ILE A 89 13.09 10.05 -2.52
N THR A 90 11.87 10.50 -2.22
CA THR A 90 11.03 11.22 -3.18
C THR A 90 11.73 12.48 -3.67
N GLN A 91 12.36 13.23 -2.75
CA GLN A 91 13.10 14.45 -3.11
C GLN A 91 14.31 14.14 -4.00
N LYS A 92 15.08 13.10 -3.68
CA LYS A 92 16.22 12.69 -4.51
C LYS A 92 15.77 12.22 -5.89
N MET A 93 14.71 11.44 -5.99
CA MET A 93 14.12 11.04 -7.28
C MET A 93 13.67 12.26 -8.10
N ALA A 94 13.03 13.25 -7.47
CA ALA A 94 12.62 14.48 -8.14
C ALA A 94 13.83 15.28 -8.65
N ASN A 95 14.92 15.34 -7.88
CA ASN A 95 16.14 16.03 -8.29
C ASN A 95 16.78 15.35 -9.51
N ILE A 96 16.95 14.03 -9.48
CA ILE A 96 17.46 13.26 -10.62
C ILE A 96 16.57 13.46 -11.85
N ALA A 97 15.25 13.44 -11.68
CA ALA A 97 14.32 13.68 -12.79
C ALA A 97 14.56 15.06 -13.42
N ARG A 98 14.77 16.11 -12.61
CA ARG A 98 15.08 17.48 -13.11
C ARG A 98 16.43 17.52 -13.84
N GLU A 99 17.46 16.84 -13.30
CA GLU A 99 18.77 16.72 -13.95
C GLU A 99 18.66 16.04 -15.33
N LEU A 100 17.73 15.10 -15.48
CA LEU A 100 17.42 14.45 -16.75
C LEU A 100 16.50 15.28 -17.67
N GLY A 101 16.18 16.53 -17.30
CA GLY A 101 15.37 17.45 -18.10
C GLY A 101 13.86 17.30 -17.91
N VAL A 102 13.39 16.54 -16.92
CA VAL A 102 11.97 16.40 -16.62
C VAL A 102 11.45 17.69 -15.98
N LYS A 103 10.38 18.27 -16.54
CA LYS A 103 9.68 19.39 -15.96
C LYS A 103 8.67 18.87 -14.92
N ILE A 104 8.89 19.17 -13.65
CA ILE A 104 7.98 18.86 -12.55
C ILE A 104 7.18 20.11 -12.22
N ILE A 105 5.85 20.03 -12.36
CA ILE A 105 4.92 21.11 -12.06
C ILE A 105 4.11 20.70 -10.84
N LEU A 106 4.15 21.50 -9.80
CA LEU A 106 3.43 21.29 -8.54
C LEU A 106 2.22 22.24 -8.46
N ASN A 107 1.30 21.94 -7.56
CA ASN A 107 0.07 22.71 -7.34
C ASN A 107 -0.79 22.88 -8.61
N GLU A 108 -0.76 21.85 -9.45
CA GLU A 108 -1.43 21.85 -10.74
C GLU A 108 -2.35 20.62 -10.82
N THR A 109 -3.63 20.81 -10.60
CA THR A 109 -4.61 19.72 -10.63
C THR A 109 -5.03 19.44 -12.06
N VAL A 110 -4.94 18.18 -12.49
CA VAL A 110 -5.53 17.75 -13.76
C VAL A 110 -7.03 17.54 -13.56
N ASN A 111 -7.83 18.41 -14.18
CA ASN A 111 -9.28 18.41 -14.04
C ASN A 111 -9.97 17.47 -15.04
N GLU A 112 -9.39 17.31 -16.24
CA GLU A 112 -9.90 16.39 -17.27
C GLU A 112 -8.83 16.03 -18.28
N PHE A 113 -9.03 14.90 -18.98
CA PHE A 113 -8.30 14.60 -20.20
C PHE A 113 -9.07 15.07 -21.43
N VAL A 114 -8.36 15.66 -22.39
CA VAL A 114 -8.89 16.06 -23.69
C VAL A 114 -8.75 14.86 -24.65
N PHE A 115 -9.84 14.50 -25.33
CA PHE A 115 -9.89 13.35 -26.22
C PHE A 115 -10.14 13.76 -27.65
N GLU A 116 -9.44 13.10 -28.57
CA GLU A 116 -9.79 13.02 -30.00
C GLU A 116 -10.22 11.58 -30.28
N GLY A 117 -11.52 11.36 -30.46
CA GLY A 117 -12.08 10.02 -30.52
C GLY A 117 -11.87 9.24 -29.22
N LYS A 118 -10.94 8.27 -29.23
CA LYS A 118 -10.53 7.47 -28.05
C LYS A 118 -9.12 7.73 -27.58
N LYS A 119 -8.39 8.61 -28.28
CA LYS A 119 -7.02 8.96 -27.96
C LYS A 119 -7.00 10.17 -27.02
N VAL A 120 -6.24 10.09 -25.94
CA VAL A 120 -5.94 11.26 -25.10
C VAL A 120 -4.92 12.10 -25.85
N ILE A 121 -5.23 13.40 -26.05
CA ILE A 121 -4.37 14.38 -26.73
C ILE A 121 -3.91 15.50 -25.81
N GLY A 122 -4.53 15.62 -24.61
CA GLY A 122 -4.18 16.66 -23.66
C GLY A 122 -4.68 16.36 -22.25
N ALA A 123 -4.09 17.03 -21.28
CA ALA A 123 -4.54 17.11 -19.90
C ALA A 123 -4.85 18.57 -19.57
N ARG A 124 -6.07 18.86 -19.16
CA ARG A 124 -6.51 20.21 -18.79
C ARG A 124 -6.38 20.44 -17.30
N THR A 125 -5.86 21.59 -16.95
CA THR A 125 -5.67 22.08 -15.59
C THR A 125 -6.26 23.49 -15.48
N ASP A 126 -6.18 24.10 -14.30
CA ASP A 126 -6.65 25.48 -14.12
C ASP A 126 -5.79 26.50 -14.89
N SER A 127 -4.50 26.19 -15.08
CA SER A 127 -3.57 27.09 -15.79
C SER A 127 -3.53 26.89 -17.31
N GLY A 128 -4.12 25.81 -17.83
CA GLY A 128 -4.14 25.55 -19.27
C GLY A 128 -4.21 24.07 -19.65
N THR A 129 -3.84 23.78 -20.90
CA THR A 129 -3.84 22.41 -21.42
C THR A 129 -2.41 21.97 -21.79
N TYR A 130 -1.99 20.86 -21.22
CA TYR A 130 -0.71 20.22 -21.53
C TYR A 130 -0.93 19.14 -22.58
N THR A 131 -0.15 19.16 -23.63
CA THR A 131 -0.21 18.18 -24.73
C THR A 131 1.01 17.26 -24.73
N ALA A 132 0.81 16.00 -25.12
CA ALA A 132 1.89 15.01 -25.25
C ALA A 132 1.46 13.89 -26.17
N ASP A 133 2.44 13.09 -26.65
CA ASP A 133 2.18 11.90 -27.44
C ASP A 133 1.65 10.73 -26.62
N LYS A 134 2.04 10.67 -25.33
CA LYS A 134 1.66 9.63 -24.37
C LYS A 134 1.37 10.23 -23.00
N PHE A 135 0.40 9.67 -22.32
CA PHE A 135 -0.02 10.05 -20.97
C PHE A 135 0.08 8.85 -20.05
N VAL A 136 0.61 9.07 -18.85
CA VAL A 136 0.61 8.11 -17.75
C VAL A 136 -0.18 8.71 -16.60
N MET A 137 -1.27 8.06 -16.22
CA MET A 137 -2.06 8.45 -15.07
C MET A 137 -1.63 7.60 -13.86
N ASN A 138 -0.99 8.22 -12.87
CA ASN A 138 -0.56 7.60 -11.62
C ASN A 138 -1.40 8.08 -10.41
N ALA A 139 -2.65 8.45 -10.65
CA ALA A 139 -3.64 8.69 -9.60
C ALA A 139 -4.19 7.36 -9.05
N ASP A 140 -4.95 7.41 -7.94
CA ASP A 140 -5.78 6.26 -7.55
C ASP A 140 -6.60 5.77 -8.74
N PHE A 141 -6.57 4.47 -8.98
CA PHE A 141 -7.10 3.90 -10.22
C PHE A 141 -8.60 4.17 -10.39
N ALA A 142 -9.40 3.91 -9.36
CA ALA A 142 -10.84 4.07 -9.46
C ALA A 142 -11.24 5.53 -9.57
N THR A 143 -10.63 6.39 -8.76
CA THR A 143 -10.87 7.83 -8.73
C THR A 143 -10.44 8.47 -10.05
N GLY A 144 -9.22 8.16 -10.52
CA GLY A 144 -8.72 8.68 -11.79
C GLY A 144 -9.55 8.21 -12.99
N MET A 145 -9.92 6.92 -13.02
CA MET A 145 -10.78 6.40 -14.10
C MET A 145 -12.16 7.07 -14.11
N LYS A 146 -12.78 7.28 -12.95
CA LYS A 146 -14.10 7.92 -12.85
C LYS A 146 -14.05 9.41 -13.13
N GLY A 147 -13.03 10.08 -12.60
CA GLY A 147 -12.92 11.56 -12.68
C GLY A 147 -12.40 12.05 -14.03
N LEU A 148 -11.42 11.38 -14.62
CA LEU A 148 -10.70 11.90 -15.78
C LEU A 148 -11.09 11.25 -17.11
N ILE A 149 -11.72 10.07 -17.10
CA ILE A 149 -12.06 9.35 -18.33
C ILE A 149 -13.58 9.12 -18.40
N PRO A 150 -14.28 9.65 -19.39
CA PRO A 150 -15.72 9.41 -19.57
C PRO A 150 -16.07 7.92 -19.66
N ASP A 151 -17.16 7.51 -18.99
CA ASP A 151 -17.57 6.08 -18.92
C ASP A 151 -17.70 5.43 -20.31
N LYS A 152 -18.27 6.14 -21.27
CA LYS A 152 -18.45 5.70 -22.67
C LYS A 152 -17.13 5.36 -23.41
N LEU A 153 -16.00 5.90 -22.96
CA LEU A 153 -14.68 5.64 -23.54
C LEU A 153 -13.97 4.44 -22.87
N ARG A 154 -14.47 3.97 -21.73
CA ARG A 154 -13.90 2.88 -20.94
C ARG A 154 -14.51 1.53 -21.32
N LYS A 155 -13.81 0.70 -22.07
CA LYS A 155 -14.31 -0.62 -22.48
C LYS A 155 -14.46 -1.61 -21.31
N LYS A 156 -13.46 -1.69 -20.44
CA LYS A 156 -13.35 -2.71 -19.38
C LYS A 156 -13.81 -2.20 -18.02
N TRP A 157 -13.58 -0.94 -17.72
CA TRP A 157 -13.68 -0.35 -16.39
C TRP A 157 -14.83 0.68 -16.32
N SER A 158 -16.07 0.21 -16.59
CA SER A 158 -17.27 1.04 -16.41
C SER A 158 -17.46 1.42 -14.93
N ASN A 159 -18.19 2.51 -14.67
CA ASN A 159 -18.52 2.92 -13.30
C ASN A 159 -19.12 1.74 -12.52
N LYS A 160 -20.11 1.04 -13.09
CA LYS A 160 -20.73 -0.14 -12.47
C LYS A 160 -19.71 -1.21 -12.07
N LYS A 161 -18.71 -1.49 -12.92
CA LYS A 161 -17.66 -2.49 -12.61
C LYS A 161 -16.71 -2.02 -11.54
N LEU A 162 -16.37 -0.72 -11.52
CA LEU A 162 -15.53 -0.14 -10.47
C LEU A 162 -16.25 -0.16 -9.12
N ASP A 163 -17.55 0.16 -9.08
CA ASP A 163 -18.35 0.14 -7.86
C ASP A 163 -18.51 -1.27 -7.26
N GLN A 164 -18.41 -2.30 -8.09
CA GLN A 164 -18.49 -3.71 -7.68
C GLN A 164 -17.14 -4.32 -7.27
N LYS A 165 -16.05 -3.56 -7.32
CA LYS A 165 -14.72 -4.06 -6.91
C LYS A 165 -14.55 -4.00 -5.41
N SER A 166 -13.83 -4.99 -4.87
CA SER A 166 -13.33 -4.92 -3.51
C SER A 166 -12.07 -4.06 -3.48
N TYR A 167 -12.02 -3.15 -2.53
CA TYR A 167 -10.86 -2.29 -2.27
C TYR A 167 -10.15 -2.77 -1.01
N SER A 168 -8.86 -2.41 -0.86
CA SER A 168 -8.13 -2.62 0.37
C SER A 168 -8.76 -1.81 1.51
N CYS A 169 -8.54 -2.23 2.75
CA CYS A 169 -8.87 -1.42 3.89
C CYS A 169 -8.16 -0.06 3.82
N SER A 170 -8.72 0.92 4.50
CA SER A 170 -8.12 2.23 4.73
C SER A 170 -7.36 2.26 6.06
N THR A 171 -6.84 3.42 6.42
CA THR A 171 -6.17 3.63 7.69
C THR A 171 -6.56 4.99 8.26
N TYR A 172 -6.79 5.02 9.57
CA TYR A 172 -6.79 6.26 10.33
C TYR A 172 -5.38 6.52 10.84
N MET A 173 -4.86 7.71 10.57
CA MET A 173 -3.45 8.00 10.82
C MET A 173 -3.29 9.31 11.60
N LEU A 174 -2.41 9.28 12.60
CA LEU A 174 -1.96 10.46 13.32
C LEU A 174 -0.47 10.67 13.06
N TYR A 175 -0.10 11.88 12.73
CA TYR A 175 1.27 12.36 12.65
C TYR A 175 1.46 13.41 13.72
N LEU A 176 2.24 13.07 14.75
CA LEU A 176 2.37 13.88 15.98
C LEU A 176 3.81 14.37 16.11
N GLY A 177 3.99 15.68 16.18
CA GLY A 177 5.20 16.29 16.71
C GLY A 177 5.03 16.50 18.21
N ILE A 178 5.94 15.99 19.01
CA ILE A 178 5.84 16.00 20.48
C ILE A 178 7.09 16.63 21.07
N ASP A 179 6.91 17.53 22.03
CA ASP A 179 7.97 18.28 22.72
C ASP A 179 8.65 17.47 23.83
N LYS A 180 8.77 16.17 23.63
CA LYS A 180 9.36 15.22 24.58
C LYS A 180 9.98 14.05 23.85
N LEU A 181 11.10 13.53 24.36
CA LEU A 181 11.68 12.26 23.95
C LEU A 181 10.99 11.09 24.68
N TYR A 182 10.70 10.05 23.90
CA TYR A 182 10.18 8.79 24.42
C TYR A 182 11.18 7.68 24.13
N ASP A 183 11.58 6.96 25.17
CA ASP A 183 12.42 5.77 25.06
C ASP A 183 11.52 4.55 24.83
N THR A 184 11.01 4.45 23.60
CA THR A 184 10.16 3.35 23.16
C THR A 184 10.75 2.72 21.89
N PRO A 185 10.51 1.43 21.59
CA PRO A 185 10.98 0.83 20.36
C PRO A 185 10.54 1.62 19.13
N HIS A 186 11.35 1.58 18.07
CA HIS A 186 11.03 2.23 16.79
C HIS A 186 9.66 1.80 16.26
N HIS A 187 9.36 0.50 16.31
CA HIS A 187 8.09 -0.06 15.89
C HIS A 187 7.40 -0.75 17.05
N GLN A 188 6.14 -0.44 17.27
CA GLN A 188 5.29 -1.07 18.27
C GLN A 188 3.96 -1.47 17.63
N ILE A 189 3.54 -2.69 17.88
CA ILE A 189 2.29 -3.23 17.38
C ILE A 189 1.46 -3.70 18.55
N TYR A 190 0.30 -3.09 18.70
CA TYR A 190 -0.73 -3.49 19.66
C TYR A 190 -1.79 -4.27 18.89
N ALA A 191 -1.81 -5.58 19.08
CA ALA A 191 -2.84 -6.42 18.47
C ALA A 191 -4.11 -6.38 19.32
N ALA A 192 -5.26 -6.33 18.67
CA ALA A 192 -6.55 -6.52 19.33
C ALA A 192 -6.58 -7.86 20.07
N LYS A 193 -7.30 -7.95 21.18
CA LYS A 193 -7.46 -9.21 21.96
C LYS A 193 -8.05 -10.31 21.09
N ASP A 194 -9.09 -9.99 20.33
CA ASP A 194 -9.63 -10.85 19.28
C ASP A 194 -9.15 -10.33 17.91
N TYR A 195 -7.93 -10.72 17.55
CA TYR A 195 -7.30 -10.28 16.32
C TYR A 195 -8.06 -10.71 15.05
N GLN A 196 -8.63 -11.92 15.06
CA GLN A 196 -9.38 -12.42 13.91
C GLN A 196 -10.67 -11.65 13.70
N LYS A 197 -11.41 -11.37 14.78
CA LYS A 197 -12.60 -10.54 14.75
C LYS A 197 -12.28 -9.13 14.25
N ASN A 198 -11.24 -8.49 14.80
CA ASN A 198 -10.83 -7.15 14.38
C ASN A 198 -10.50 -7.08 12.88
N LEU A 199 -9.75 -8.06 12.34
CA LEU A 199 -9.46 -8.11 10.91
C LEU A 199 -10.71 -8.32 10.05
N LYS A 200 -11.64 -9.13 10.53
CA LYS A 200 -12.92 -9.36 9.83
C LYS A 200 -13.75 -8.08 9.79
N GLU A 201 -13.85 -7.37 10.89
CA GLU A 201 -14.56 -6.09 10.98
C GLU A 201 -13.98 -5.05 10.03
N VAL A 202 -12.64 -4.93 9.97
CA VAL A 202 -11.95 -4.04 9.01
C VAL A 202 -12.28 -4.40 7.57
N THR A 203 -12.29 -5.69 7.21
CA THR A 203 -12.56 -6.13 5.84
C THR A 203 -14.03 -6.06 5.44
N GLU A 204 -14.95 -6.13 6.41
CA GLU A 204 -16.41 -6.07 6.20
C GLU A 204 -16.99 -4.66 6.36
N ASN A 205 -16.16 -3.62 6.47
CA ASN A 205 -16.58 -2.23 6.71
C ASN A 205 -17.43 -2.06 7.98
N ARG A 206 -17.05 -2.74 9.06
CA ARG A 206 -17.76 -2.75 10.35
C ARG A 206 -16.84 -2.41 11.50
N VAL A 207 -15.93 -1.47 11.32
CA VAL A 207 -14.96 -1.14 12.37
C VAL A 207 -15.68 -0.68 13.62
N THR A 208 -15.52 -1.46 14.69
CA THR A 208 -15.79 -1.03 16.05
C THR A 208 -14.48 -0.57 16.68
N TRP A 209 -14.50 0.58 17.34
CA TRP A 209 -13.30 1.17 17.95
C TRP A 209 -13.05 0.66 19.35
N ASP A 210 -13.75 -0.40 19.79
CA ASP A 210 -13.67 -0.92 21.15
C ASP A 210 -12.33 -1.59 21.46
N ASP A 211 -11.76 -2.31 20.48
CA ASP A 211 -10.49 -3.03 20.63
C ASP A 211 -9.76 -3.08 19.27
N PRO A 212 -9.25 -1.94 18.77
CA PRO A 212 -8.54 -1.90 17.48
C PRO A 212 -7.11 -2.38 17.61
N SER A 213 -6.58 -2.99 16.56
CA SER A 213 -5.12 -3.14 16.42
C SER A 213 -4.51 -1.80 16.06
N ILE A 214 -3.40 -1.44 16.71
CA ILE A 214 -2.73 -0.15 16.54
C ILE A 214 -1.25 -0.39 16.22
N TYR A 215 -0.73 0.37 15.28
CA TYR A 215 0.70 0.46 15.03
C TYR A 215 1.20 1.84 15.43
N VAL A 216 2.29 1.88 16.18
CA VAL A 216 2.96 3.11 16.59
C VAL A 216 4.41 3.08 16.14
N GLN A 217 4.87 4.17 15.54
CA GLN A 217 6.26 4.35 15.14
C GLN A 217 6.86 5.53 15.89
N ASN A 218 8.04 5.32 16.47
CA ASN A 218 8.91 6.36 17.00
C ASN A 218 10.23 6.34 16.21
N ALA A 219 10.27 7.06 15.10
CA ALA A 219 11.44 7.07 14.21
C ALA A 219 12.65 7.74 14.85
N CYS A 220 12.47 8.67 15.80
CA CYS A 220 13.54 9.46 16.38
C CYS A 220 14.53 8.63 17.22
N VAL A 221 14.16 7.44 17.69
CA VAL A 221 15.09 6.54 18.40
C VAL A 221 16.15 5.94 17.49
N THR A 222 15.88 5.88 16.19
CA THR A 222 16.81 5.36 15.17
C THR A 222 17.44 6.52 14.37
N ASP A 223 16.67 7.56 14.10
CA ASP A 223 17.06 8.72 13.31
C ASP A 223 16.67 10.02 14.03
N PRO A 224 17.59 10.57 14.83
CA PRO A 224 17.35 11.82 15.54
C PRO A 224 17.04 13.02 14.64
N THR A 225 17.35 12.96 13.35
CA THR A 225 17.09 14.05 12.39
C THR A 225 15.61 14.22 12.06
N MET A 226 14.76 13.27 12.48
CA MET A 226 13.32 13.28 12.24
C MET A 226 12.53 14.30 13.08
N ALA A 227 13.16 14.88 14.11
CA ALA A 227 12.56 15.94 14.93
C ALA A 227 13.66 16.92 15.44
N PRO A 228 13.28 18.12 15.90
CA PRO A 228 14.19 19.00 16.63
C PRO A 228 14.74 18.32 17.89
N GLU A 229 15.89 18.79 18.37
CA GLU A 229 16.50 18.28 19.62
C GLU A 229 15.50 18.31 20.79
N GLY A 230 15.45 17.22 21.55
CA GLY A 230 14.53 17.07 22.66
C GLY A 230 13.09 16.71 22.30
N HIS A 231 12.77 16.58 21.01
CA HIS A 231 11.43 16.30 20.49
C HIS A 231 11.35 14.90 19.84
N SER A 232 10.12 14.44 19.65
CA SER A 232 9.83 13.18 18.95
C SER A 232 8.81 13.37 17.84
N THR A 233 8.96 12.60 16.78
CA THR A 233 7.92 12.39 15.78
C THR A 233 7.29 11.04 16.00
N ILE A 234 6.02 11.03 16.38
CA ILE A 234 5.24 9.80 16.60
C ILE A 234 4.21 9.64 15.48
N TYR A 235 4.20 8.49 14.89
CA TYR A 235 3.25 8.10 13.86
C TYR A 235 2.36 6.99 14.41
N VAL A 236 1.05 7.16 14.32
CA VAL A 236 0.07 6.16 14.75
C VAL A 236 -0.81 5.77 13.59
N LEU A 237 -0.98 4.47 13.38
CA LEU A 237 -1.83 3.91 12.34
C LEU A 237 -2.84 2.95 12.95
N VAL A 238 -4.11 3.15 12.64
CA VAL A 238 -5.20 2.24 13.00
C VAL A 238 -5.88 1.80 11.69
N PRO A 239 -5.91 0.48 11.38
CA PRO A 239 -6.65 -0.01 10.24
C PRO A 239 -8.13 0.35 10.33
N ALA A 240 -8.69 0.88 9.25
CA ALA A 240 -10.07 1.32 9.13
C ALA A 240 -10.71 0.73 7.87
N SER A 241 -12.01 0.77 7.79
CA SER A 241 -12.78 0.36 6.61
C SER A 241 -13.08 1.54 5.70
#